data_f47a3ec7c3c265de3af835facb561af9
#
_entry.id   f47a3ec7c3c265de3af835facb561af9
#
_cell.length_a   1.000
_cell.length_b   1.000
_cell.length_c   1.000
_cell.angle_alpha   90.00
_cell.angle_beta   90.00
_cell.angle_gamma   90.00
#
_symmetry.space_group_name_H-M   'P 1'
#
loop_
_entity.id
_entity.type
_entity.pdbx_description
1 polymer ?
#
loop_
_entity_poly.entity_id
_entity_poly.type
_entity_poly.pdbx_seq_one_letter_code
_entity_poly.pdbx_strand_id
1 'polypeptide(L)'
;LRLAQPERRVVQIIGDGGFHFSSPDSVYAVAQQYQIPIFTVVLDNGGWQAVKSAVQRVYPNGVAAGTDQFQSRLTSGRQGEQRDFSAVARAFGAHGECVTELDDLAAAIDRCFAALDDGMAAVLHVHITPL
;
A
#
# COMPACT_ATOMS: atom_id res chain seq x y z
N LEU A 1 9.37 -13.51 8.52
CA LEU A 1 10.80 -13.15 8.56
C LEU A 1 11.15 -12.44 9.87
N ARG A 2 10.42 -11.39 10.29
CA ARG A 2 10.69 -10.63 11.51
C ARG A 2 10.76 -11.50 12.77
N LEU A 3 9.88 -12.50 12.90
CA LEU A 3 9.90 -13.46 14.00
C LEU A 3 11.18 -14.32 14.03
N ALA A 4 11.70 -14.69 12.87
CA ALA A 4 12.89 -15.54 12.76
C ALA A 4 14.20 -14.75 12.88
N GLN A 5 14.17 -13.46 12.62
CA GLN A 5 15.35 -12.57 12.62
C GLN A 5 14.94 -11.19 13.20
N PRO A 6 14.77 -11.12 14.52
CA PRO A 6 14.20 -9.93 15.17
C PRO A 6 15.11 -8.69 15.10
N GLU A 7 16.40 -8.86 14.82
CA GLU A 7 17.37 -7.78 14.66
C GLU A 7 17.32 -7.13 13.26
N ARG A 8 16.64 -7.80 12.28
CA ARG A 8 16.57 -7.28 10.91
C ARG A 8 15.35 -6.39 10.70
N ARG A 9 15.54 -5.28 10.02
CA ARG A 9 14.44 -4.51 9.46
C ARG A 9 13.79 -5.30 8.33
N VAL A 10 12.47 -5.42 8.36
CA VAL A 10 11.69 -6.08 7.31
C VAL A 10 10.90 -5.02 6.57
N VAL A 11 11.14 -4.91 5.26
CA VAL A 11 10.41 -4.02 4.37
C VAL A 11 9.60 -4.83 3.38
N GLN A 12 8.33 -4.50 3.24
CA GLN A 12 7.42 -5.03 2.23
C GLN A 12 7.09 -3.93 1.23
N ILE A 13 7.14 -4.24 -0.06
CA ILE A 13 6.64 -3.36 -1.12
C ILE A 13 5.44 -4.06 -1.76
N ILE A 14 4.31 -3.37 -1.84
CA ILE A 14 3.06 -3.94 -2.34
C ILE A 14 2.28 -2.88 -3.14
N GLY A 15 1.54 -3.31 -4.15
CA GLY A 15 0.60 -2.43 -4.85
C GLY A 15 -0.67 -2.18 -4.03
N ASP A 16 -1.36 -1.08 -4.32
CA ASP A 16 -2.61 -0.65 -3.68
C ASP A 16 -3.68 -1.74 -3.66
N GLY A 17 -3.89 -2.43 -4.78
CA GLY A 17 -4.85 -3.53 -4.87
C GLY A 17 -4.50 -4.70 -3.95
N GLY A 18 -3.21 -5.08 -3.88
CA GLY A 18 -2.74 -6.13 -2.98
C GLY A 18 -2.87 -5.73 -1.51
N PHE A 19 -2.53 -4.51 -1.16
CA PHE A 19 -2.68 -3.98 0.18
C PHE A 19 -4.16 -3.97 0.62
N HIS A 20 -5.04 -3.44 -0.22
CA HIS A 20 -6.48 -3.41 0.07
C HIS A 20 -7.07 -4.81 0.28
N PHE A 21 -6.61 -5.80 -0.50
CA PHE A 21 -7.12 -7.17 -0.44
C PHE A 21 -6.58 -7.99 0.74
N SER A 22 -5.49 -7.56 1.36
CA SER A 22 -4.79 -8.32 2.40
C SER A 22 -5.35 -8.13 3.82
N SER A 23 -6.44 -7.39 4.01
CA SER A 23 -6.99 -7.03 5.34
C SER A 23 -5.91 -6.43 6.26
N PRO A 24 -5.32 -5.31 5.88
CA PRO A 24 -4.14 -4.75 6.54
C PRO A 24 -4.37 -4.33 7.99
N ASP A 25 -5.61 -4.05 8.37
CA ASP A 25 -6.04 -3.79 9.75
C ASP A 25 -5.60 -4.89 10.71
N SER A 26 -5.88 -6.15 10.35
CA SER A 26 -5.48 -7.32 11.14
C SER A 26 -3.97 -7.46 11.23
N VAL A 27 -3.24 -7.14 10.15
CA VAL A 27 -1.77 -7.23 10.13
C VAL A 27 -1.13 -6.28 11.14
N TYR A 28 -1.58 -5.03 11.21
CA TYR A 28 -1.01 -4.04 12.13
C TYR A 28 -1.43 -4.29 13.57
N ALA A 29 -2.65 -4.76 13.82
CA ALA A 29 -3.08 -5.19 15.15
C ALA A 29 -2.18 -6.34 15.68
N VAL A 30 -1.89 -7.34 14.84
CA VAL A 30 -1.00 -8.45 15.19
C VAL A 30 0.44 -7.98 15.36
N ALA A 31 0.93 -7.11 14.49
CA ALA A 31 2.29 -6.56 14.59
C ALA A 31 2.50 -5.83 15.93
N GLN A 32 1.53 -5.06 16.37
CA GLN A 32 1.55 -4.38 17.67
C GLN A 32 1.50 -5.37 18.83
N GLN A 33 0.57 -6.34 18.79
CA GLN A 33 0.38 -7.32 19.87
C GLN A 33 1.64 -8.16 20.12
N TYR A 34 2.33 -8.56 19.05
CA TYR A 34 3.49 -9.44 19.14
C TYR A 34 4.84 -8.71 19.06
N GLN A 35 4.84 -7.38 19.01
CA GLN A 35 6.05 -6.55 18.90
C GLN A 35 6.93 -6.98 17.68
N ILE A 36 6.30 -7.17 16.54
CA ILE A 36 6.95 -7.57 15.28
C ILE A 36 6.76 -6.49 14.20
N PRO A 37 7.32 -5.29 14.40
CA PRO A 37 7.13 -4.19 13.47
C PRO A 37 7.70 -4.50 12.09
N ILE A 38 6.95 -4.09 11.05
CA ILE A 38 7.36 -4.15 9.64
C ILE A 38 7.15 -2.79 9.00
N PHE A 39 7.93 -2.48 7.98
CA PHE A 39 7.72 -1.30 7.13
C PHE A 39 7.07 -1.72 5.81
N THR A 40 5.89 -1.21 5.52
CA THR A 40 5.15 -1.48 4.28
C THR A 40 5.13 -0.22 3.41
N VAL A 41 5.62 -0.35 2.17
CA VAL A 41 5.48 0.67 1.12
C VAL A 41 4.35 0.25 0.21
N VAL A 42 3.30 1.08 0.13
CA VAL A 42 2.16 0.87 -0.75
C VAL A 42 2.32 1.75 -1.98
N LEU A 43 2.48 1.14 -3.15
CA LEU A 43 2.54 1.83 -4.43
C LEU A 43 1.14 1.93 -5.01
N ASP A 44 0.57 3.14 -4.98
CA ASP A 44 -0.80 3.41 -5.44
C ASP A 44 -0.79 3.97 -6.87
N ASN A 45 -1.21 3.15 -7.83
CA ASN A 45 -1.45 3.54 -9.22
C ASN A 45 -2.93 3.67 -9.56
N GLY A 46 -3.82 3.65 -8.57
CA GLY A 46 -5.25 3.82 -8.72
C GLY A 46 -6.06 2.53 -8.87
N GLY A 47 -5.44 1.34 -8.72
CA GLY A 47 -6.18 0.08 -8.74
C GLY A 47 -5.41 -1.14 -9.26
N TRP A 48 -6.15 -2.16 -9.66
CA TRP A 48 -5.60 -3.45 -10.13
C TRP A 48 -5.09 -3.39 -11.57
N GLN A 49 -4.05 -2.61 -11.84
CA GLN A 49 -3.50 -2.46 -13.19
C GLN A 49 -3.00 -3.79 -13.79
N ALA A 50 -2.43 -4.67 -12.98
CA ALA A 50 -2.01 -5.99 -13.44
C ALA A 50 -3.19 -6.84 -13.94
N VAL A 51 -4.34 -6.74 -13.29
CA VAL A 51 -5.59 -7.42 -13.70
C VAL A 51 -6.09 -6.85 -15.02
N LYS A 52 -6.13 -5.52 -15.15
CA LYS A 52 -6.49 -4.85 -16.42
C LYS A 52 -5.58 -5.33 -17.56
N SER A 53 -4.27 -5.32 -17.34
CA SER A 53 -3.29 -5.74 -18.34
C SER A 53 -3.43 -7.22 -18.72
N ALA A 54 -3.73 -8.09 -17.74
CA ALA A 54 -3.97 -9.51 -17.99
C ALA A 54 -5.22 -9.74 -18.88
N VAL A 55 -6.32 -9.06 -18.57
CA VAL A 55 -7.56 -9.14 -19.37
C VAL A 55 -7.31 -8.64 -20.79
N GLN A 56 -6.64 -7.50 -20.96
CA GLN A 56 -6.34 -6.96 -22.30
C GLN A 56 -5.45 -7.89 -23.13
N ARG A 57 -4.51 -8.60 -22.47
CA ARG A 57 -3.63 -9.55 -23.17
C ARG A 57 -4.38 -10.79 -23.67
N VAL A 58 -5.33 -11.29 -22.88
CA VAL A 58 -6.09 -12.51 -23.21
C VAL A 58 -7.26 -12.19 -24.16
N TYR A 59 -7.91 -11.05 -23.94
CA TYR A 59 -9.11 -10.62 -24.69
C TYR A 59 -8.93 -9.20 -25.28
N PRO A 60 -7.99 -8.99 -26.22
CA PRO A 60 -7.69 -7.66 -26.75
C PRO A 60 -8.87 -7.00 -27.45
N ASN A 61 -9.79 -7.79 -27.98
CA ASN A 61 -11.01 -7.33 -28.67
C ASN A 61 -12.28 -7.59 -27.85
N GLY A 62 -12.14 -7.86 -26.55
CA GLY A 62 -13.28 -8.08 -25.66
C GLY A 62 -14.07 -6.80 -25.35
N VAL A 63 -15.28 -6.96 -24.83
CA VAL A 63 -16.15 -5.82 -24.48
C VAL A 63 -15.45 -4.84 -23.54
N ALA A 64 -14.76 -5.34 -22.52
CA ALA A 64 -14.04 -4.50 -21.56
C ALA A 64 -12.93 -3.67 -22.24
N ALA A 65 -12.22 -4.24 -23.21
CA ALA A 65 -11.19 -3.53 -23.97
C ALA A 65 -11.80 -2.42 -24.85
N GLY A 66 -12.94 -2.70 -25.50
CA GLY A 66 -13.62 -1.73 -26.35
C GLY A 66 -14.28 -0.58 -25.61
N THR A 67 -14.66 -0.77 -24.35
CA THR A 67 -15.34 0.22 -23.52
C THR A 67 -14.48 0.83 -22.43
N ASP A 68 -13.24 0.35 -22.23
CA ASP A 68 -12.35 0.65 -21.11
C ASP A 68 -12.99 0.42 -19.71
N GLN A 69 -13.91 -0.54 -19.63
CA GLN A 69 -14.64 -0.87 -18.39
C GLN A 69 -14.11 -2.17 -17.79
N PHE A 70 -12.95 -2.08 -17.11
CA PHE A 70 -12.30 -3.24 -16.51
C PHE A 70 -12.66 -3.48 -15.06
N GLN A 71 -13.41 -2.60 -14.42
CA GLN A 71 -13.73 -2.65 -12.98
C GLN A 71 -12.47 -2.82 -12.10
N SER A 72 -11.34 -2.34 -12.59
CA SER A 72 -10.05 -2.49 -11.92
C SER A 72 -9.65 -1.28 -11.07
N ARG A 73 -10.45 -0.21 -11.09
CA ARG A 73 -10.17 0.97 -10.28
C ARG A 73 -10.62 0.76 -8.84
N LEU A 74 -9.74 1.08 -7.91
CA LEU A 74 -10.11 1.21 -6.50
C LEU A 74 -10.69 2.61 -6.29
N THR A 75 -12.00 2.70 -6.34
CA THR A 75 -12.70 3.93 -5.96
C THR A 75 -13.11 3.83 -4.51
N SER A 76 -12.61 4.68 -3.65
CA SER A 76 -13.07 4.83 -2.28
C SER A 76 -13.73 6.19 -2.09
N GLY A 77 -14.91 6.20 -1.48
CA GLY A 77 -15.54 7.43 -1.05
C GLY A 77 -16.19 8.25 -2.15
N ARG A 78 -16.33 9.56 -1.90
CA ARG A 78 -16.92 10.52 -2.81
C ARG A 78 -15.97 10.79 -3.98
N GLN A 79 -16.52 11.14 -5.14
CA GLN A 79 -15.73 11.60 -6.28
C GLN A 79 -14.78 12.73 -5.86
N GLY A 80 -13.47 12.54 -6.06
CA GLY A 80 -12.43 13.53 -5.76
C GLY A 80 -11.71 13.36 -4.42
N GLU A 81 -12.12 12.44 -3.56
CA GLU A 81 -11.34 12.12 -2.36
C GLU A 81 -10.22 11.13 -2.71
N GLN A 82 -8.99 11.50 -2.37
CA GLN A 82 -7.86 10.58 -2.46
C GLN A 82 -7.94 9.55 -1.33
N ARG A 83 -7.68 8.30 -1.66
CA ARG A 83 -7.52 7.25 -0.64
C ARG A 83 -6.24 7.52 0.15
N ASP A 84 -6.31 7.25 1.44
CA ASP A 84 -5.13 7.26 2.30
C ASP A 84 -4.98 5.90 2.98
N PHE A 85 -4.19 5.02 2.39
CA PHE A 85 -3.91 3.72 2.97
C PHE A 85 -3.09 3.80 4.25
N SER A 86 -2.34 4.88 4.45
CA SER A 86 -1.59 5.10 5.68
C SER A 86 -2.49 5.35 6.89
N ALA A 87 -3.73 5.83 6.66
CA ALA A 87 -4.72 6.00 7.72
C ALA A 87 -5.09 4.67 8.41
N VAL A 88 -5.08 3.56 7.67
CA VAL A 88 -5.31 2.23 8.25
C VAL A 88 -4.24 1.91 9.30
N ALA A 89 -2.97 2.17 8.99
CA ALA A 89 -1.87 1.97 9.95
C ALA A 89 -2.05 2.81 11.22
N ARG A 90 -2.37 4.09 11.07
CA ARG A 90 -2.60 5.00 12.20
C ARG A 90 -3.77 4.55 13.08
N ALA A 91 -4.83 4.01 12.49
CA ALA A 91 -5.99 3.51 13.23
C ALA A 91 -5.65 2.32 14.15
N PHE A 92 -4.59 1.58 13.84
CA PHE A 92 -4.11 0.42 14.60
C PHE A 92 -2.76 0.66 15.30
N GLY A 93 -2.42 1.92 15.60
CA GLY A 93 -1.26 2.29 16.40
C GLY A 93 0.09 2.17 15.69
N ALA A 94 0.09 2.05 14.35
CA ALA A 94 1.29 2.10 13.55
C ALA A 94 1.56 3.52 13.01
N HIS A 95 2.79 3.80 12.59
CA HIS A 95 3.14 5.02 11.88
C HIS A 95 2.59 4.98 10.45
N GLY A 96 2.02 6.08 9.97
CA GLY A 96 1.46 6.13 8.61
C GLY A 96 1.68 7.48 7.96
N GLU A 97 2.26 7.47 6.77
CA GLU A 97 2.49 8.64 5.93
C GLU A 97 1.99 8.42 4.50
N CYS A 98 1.54 9.52 3.87
CA CYS A 98 1.13 9.54 2.47
C CYS A 98 2.00 10.55 1.73
N VAL A 99 2.57 10.13 0.60
CA VAL A 99 3.46 10.94 -0.24
C VAL A 99 2.89 11.03 -1.65
N THR A 100 2.73 12.27 -2.12
CA THR A 100 2.29 12.60 -3.48
C THR A 100 3.39 13.25 -4.31
N GLU A 101 4.37 13.88 -3.65
CA GLU A 101 5.46 14.61 -4.29
C GLU A 101 6.78 13.86 -4.09
N LEU A 102 7.55 13.76 -5.16
CA LEU A 102 8.83 13.02 -5.15
C LEU A 102 9.83 13.58 -4.14
N ASP A 103 9.83 14.90 -3.96
CA ASP A 103 10.80 15.57 -3.07
C ASP A 103 10.58 15.21 -1.59
N ASP A 104 9.37 14.80 -1.22
CA ASP A 104 9.04 14.39 0.15
C ASP A 104 9.39 12.94 0.46
N LEU A 105 9.65 12.12 -0.57
CA LEU A 105 9.78 10.67 -0.44
C LEU A 105 10.92 10.24 0.48
N ALA A 106 12.09 10.84 0.32
CA ALA A 106 13.27 10.46 1.10
C ALA A 106 13.07 10.72 2.60
N ALA A 107 12.56 11.91 2.94
CA ALA A 107 12.29 12.27 4.33
C ALA A 107 11.18 11.40 4.96
N ALA A 108 10.16 11.01 4.20
CA ALA A 108 9.11 10.11 4.66
C ALA A 108 9.64 8.70 4.93
N ILE A 109 10.53 8.18 4.08
CA ILE A 109 11.21 6.90 4.29
C ILE A 109 12.02 6.92 5.59
N ASP A 110 12.79 7.99 5.83
CA ASP A 110 13.60 8.13 7.05
C ASP A 110 12.71 8.13 8.31
N ARG A 111 11.59 8.83 8.31
CA ARG A 111 10.63 8.82 9.43
C ARG A 111 9.98 7.44 9.64
N CYS A 112 9.67 6.73 8.55
CA CYS A 112 9.16 5.35 8.64
C CYS A 112 10.21 4.40 9.25
N PHE A 113 11.48 4.55 8.90
CA PHE A 113 12.55 3.77 9.53
C PHE A 113 12.76 4.14 10.99
N ALA A 114 12.68 5.41 11.35
CA ALA A 114 12.74 5.83 12.74
C ALA A 114 11.61 5.20 13.59
N ALA A 115 10.38 5.21 13.08
CA ALA A 115 9.26 4.54 13.72
C ALA A 115 9.51 3.03 13.91
N LEU A 116 10.10 2.38 12.89
CA LEU A 116 10.44 0.96 12.95
C LEU A 116 11.49 0.66 14.03
N ASP A 117 12.50 1.53 14.18
CA ASP A 117 13.54 1.43 15.20
C ASP A 117 12.98 1.66 16.61
N ASP A 118 11.93 2.48 16.73
CA ASP A 118 11.16 2.67 17.95
C ASP A 118 10.17 1.52 18.25
N GLY A 119 10.22 0.45 17.46
CA GLY A 119 9.36 -0.73 17.65
C GLY A 119 7.96 -0.60 17.09
N MET A 120 7.69 0.43 16.29
CA MET A 120 6.38 0.70 15.69
C MET A 120 6.38 0.26 14.22
N ALA A 121 5.35 -0.47 13.79
CA ALA A 121 5.16 -0.75 12.36
C ALA A 121 4.89 0.56 11.59
N ALA A 122 5.27 0.60 10.30
CA ALA A 122 5.11 1.79 9.48
C ALA A 122 4.46 1.46 8.14
N VAL A 123 3.63 2.38 7.62
CA VAL A 123 3.08 2.35 6.27
C VAL A 123 3.40 3.65 5.57
N LEU A 124 4.04 3.55 4.43
CA LEU A 124 4.26 4.65 3.49
C LEU A 124 3.37 4.43 2.27
N HIS A 125 2.34 5.23 2.13
CA HIS A 125 1.49 5.27 0.96
C HIS A 125 2.07 6.24 -0.06
N VAL A 126 2.47 5.73 -1.21
CA VAL A 126 3.11 6.50 -2.29
C VAL A 126 2.21 6.51 -3.51
N HIS A 127 1.78 7.69 -3.92
CA HIS A 127 1.08 7.86 -5.19
C HIS A 127 2.08 7.78 -6.34
N ILE A 128 1.83 6.87 -7.27
CA ILE A 128 2.65 6.70 -8.47
C ILE A 128 1.81 6.91 -9.73
N THR A 129 2.48 7.25 -10.82
CA THR A 129 1.82 7.37 -12.11
C THR A 129 1.28 6.01 -12.56
N PRO A 130 0.03 5.92 -13.03
CA PRO A 130 -0.50 4.68 -13.63
C PRO A 130 0.37 4.23 -14.80
N LEU A 131 0.67 2.94 -14.85
CA LEU A 131 1.41 2.31 -15.95
C LEU A 131 0.51 2.05 -17.16
#